data_c9d4dab26cbb6f555d85ab85b105c9c0
#
_entry.id   c9d4dab26cbb6f555d85ab85b105c9c0
#
_cell.length_a   1.000
_cell.length_b   1.000
_cell.length_c   1.000
_cell.angle_alpha   90.00
_cell.angle_beta   90.00
_cell.angle_gamma   90.00
#
_symmetry.space_group_name_H-M   'P 1'
#
loop_
_entity.id
_entity.type
_entity.pdbx_description
1 polymer ?
#
loop_
_entity_poly.entity_id
_entity_poly.type
_entity_poly.pdbx_seq_one_letter_code
_entity_poly.pdbx_strand_id
1 'polypeptide(L)'
;MAKNTDQQFTQISHSITIKGEIFGNGDLRIAGNIIGSLTSTGSIIIEKSGLIEGDIKVNSATIAGKINGNMDCSEKLVLESNAQFIGNIKTKQLVIESGAIFQGNCEMTFSNKTV
;
A
#
# COMPACT_ATOMS: atom_id res chain seq x y z
N MET A 1 -12.39 -10.72 20.26
CA MET A 1 -11.89 -10.70 20.12
C MET A 1 -11.00 -11.06 19.74
N ALA A 2 -10.74 -11.13 19.42
CA ALA A 2 -10.02 -11.40 19.14
C ALA A 2 -9.23 -11.88 19.03
N LYS A 3 -9.02 -12.26 19.01
CA LYS A 3 -8.35 -12.67 18.98
C LYS A 3 -7.70 -13.16 18.23
N ASN A 4 -7.81 -13.05 17.75
CA ASN A 4 -7.03 -13.51 16.99
C ASN A 4 -5.67 -13.29 17.10
N THR A 5 -5.11 -13.68 17.82
CA THR A 5 -3.83 -13.31 18.16
C THR A 5 -2.76 -13.88 17.34
N ASP A 6 -2.91 -15.01 16.78
CA ASP A 6 -1.89 -15.58 15.94
C ASP A 6 -2.04 -15.16 14.55
N GLN A 7 -3.03 -14.39 14.21
CA GLN A 7 -3.15 -13.92 12.90
C GLN A 7 -3.16 -12.46 12.94
N GLN A 8 -2.11 -11.82 12.62
CA GLN A 8 -2.06 -10.40 12.55
C GLN A 8 -2.35 -9.97 11.15
N PHE A 9 -3.50 -10.36 10.68
CA PHE A 9 -3.85 -10.25 9.29
C PHE A 9 -5.26 -9.75 9.21
N THR A 10 -5.44 -8.62 8.56
CA THR A 10 -6.74 -8.01 8.39
C THR A 10 -7.06 -7.96 6.92
N GLN A 11 -8.28 -8.31 6.60
CA GLN A 11 -8.71 -8.34 5.22
C GLN A 11 -9.94 -7.47 5.05
N ILE A 12 -9.92 -6.61 4.04
CA ILE A 12 -11.02 -5.75 3.69
C ILE A 12 -11.56 -6.21 2.36
N SER A 13 -12.81 -6.65 2.37
CA SER A 13 -13.45 -7.24 1.20
C SER A 13 -13.81 -6.19 0.16
N HIS A 14 -14.03 -6.62 -1.06
CA HIS A 14 -14.22 -5.71 -2.16
C HIS A 14 -15.52 -4.90 -2.07
N SER A 15 -16.45 -5.31 -1.27
CA SER A 15 -17.70 -4.57 -1.15
C SER A 15 -17.67 -3.56 -0.01
N ILE A 16 -16.55 -3.37 0.63
CA ILE A 16 -16.45 -2.51 1.80
C ILE A 16 -15.75 -1.22 1.44
N THR A 17 -16.29 -0.11 1.88
CA THR A 17 -15.68 1.19 1.74
C THR A 17 -15.44 1.75 3.12
N ILE A 18 -14.21 2.16 3.39
CA ILE A 18 -13.83 2.72 4.66
C ILE A 18 -13.39 4.14 4.45
N LYS A 19 -13.94 5.05 5.22
CA LYS A 19 -13.56 6.45 5.18
C LYS A 19 -12.99 6.85 6.52
N GLY A 20 -11.85 7.50 6.49
CA GLY A 20 -11.22 7.98 7.72
C GLY A 20 -9.81 7.46 7.82
N GLU A 21 -9.38 7.25 9.07
CA GLU A 21 -8.01 6.82 9.33
C GLU A 21 -8.00 5.39 9.79
N ILE A 22 -7.05 4.64 9.30
CA ILE A 22 -6.89 3.24 9.67
C ILE A 22 -5.49 3.06 10.22
N PHE A 23 -5.40 2.47 11.40
CA PHE A 23 -4.13 2.13 12.00
C PHE A 23 -4.09 0.63 12.21
N GLY A 24 -2.98 0.02 11.87
CA GLY A 24 -2.86 -1.40 12.06
C GLY A 24 -1.46 -1.82 12.41
N ASN A 25 -1.37 -2.97 13.03
CA ASN A 25 -0.12 -3.66 13.24
C ASN A 25 -0.23 -4.97 12.50
N GLY A 26 0.84 -5.36 11.82
CA GLY A 26 0.84 -6.61 11.09
C GLY A 26 0.38 -6.41 9.66
N ASP A 27 -0.11 -7.45 9.05
CA ASP A 27 -0.38 -7.45 7.63
C ASP A 27 -1.82 -7.10 7.34
N LEU A 28 -2.01 -6.37 6.25
CA LEU A 28 -3.33 -6.00 5.78
C LEU A 28 -3.49 -6.44 4.34
N ARG A 29 -4.66 -6.95 4.03
CA ARG A 29 -5.00 -7.27 2.65
C ARG A 29 -6.26 -6.51 2.29
N ILE A 30 -6.20 -5.71 1.24
CA ILE A 30 -7.26 -4.78 0.92
C ILE A 30 -7.79 -5.08 -0.47
N ALA A 31 -9.05 -5.46 -0.53
CA ALA A 31 -9.74 -5.65 -1.79
C ALA A 31 -10.86 -4.65 -1.98
N GLY A 32 -11.13 -3.82 -0.98
CA GLY A 32 -12.19 -2.83 -1.03
C GLY A 32 -11.67 -1.44 -1.25
N ASN A 33 -12.45 -0.46 -0.82
CA ASN A 33 -12.12 0.94 -1.02
C ASN A 33 -11.74 1.58 0.30
N ILE A 34 -10.71 2.40 0.27
CA ILE A 34 -10.30 3.17 1.44
C ILE A 34 -10.12 4.61 1.01
N ILE A 35 -10.77 5.50 1.74
CA ILE A 35 -10.64 6.93 1.49
C ILE A 35 -10.17 7.57 2.78
N GLY A 36 -8.97 8.13 2.77
CA GLY A 36 -8.40 8.75 3.95
C GLY A 36 -6.97 8.33 4.14
N SER A 37 -6.60 7.98 5.37
CA SER A 37 -5.22 7.64 5.70
C SER A 37 -5.12 6.21 6.15
N LEU A 38 -4.04 5.55 5.78
CA LEU A 38 -3.77 4.20 6.21
C LEU A 38 -2.36 4.13 6.73
N THR A 39 -2.21 3.68 7.95
CA THR A 39 -0.91 3.51 8.58
C THR A 39 -0.80 2.09 9.11
N SER A 40 0.27 1.42 8.77
CA SER A 40 0.50 0.06 9.23
C SER A 40 1.98 -0.14 9.48
N THR A 41 2.29 -0.93 10.50
CA THR A 41 3.67 -1.26 10.79
C THR A 41 4.14 -2.53 10.11
N GLY A 42 3.26 -3.19 9.38
CA GLY A 42 3.63 -4.40 8.66
C GLY A 42 3.54 -4.20 7.17
N SER A 43 3.08 -5.21 6.48
CA SER A 43 2.96 -5.21 5.03
C SER A 43 1.53 -5.04 4.63
N ILE A 44 1.31 -4.38 3.50
CA ILE A 44 -0.04 -4.36 2.95
C ILE A 44 -0.03 -4.95 1.56
N ILE A 45 -1.15 -5.56 1.21
CA ILE A 45 -1.37 -6.12 -0.11
C ILE A 45 -2.68 -5.56 -0.61
N ILE A 46 -2.62 -4.87 -1.74
CA ILE A 46 -3.81 -4.30 -2.35
C ILE A 46 -4.14 -5.12 -3.56
N GLU A 47 -5.29 -5.78 -3.52
CA GLU A 47 -5.69 -6.70 -4.56
C GLU A 47 -6.27 -5.94 -5.74
N LYS A 48 -6.54 -6.65 -6.82
CA LYS A 48 -6.96 -6.02 -8.05
C LYS A 48 -8.20 -5.15 -7.90
N SER A 49 -9.08 -5.54 -7.00
CA SER A 49 -10.30 -4.78 -6.77
C SER A 49 -10.11 -3.68 -5.75
N GLY A 50 -8.93 -3.54 -5.17
CA GLY A 50 -8.70 -2.53 -4.15
C GLY A 50 -8.52 -1.16 -4.74
N LEU A 51 -8.98 -0.15 -4.01
CA LEU A 51 -8.83 1.23 -4.40
C LEU A 51 -8.57 2.04 -3.15
N ILE A 52 -7.51 2.82 -3.16
CA ILE A 52 -7.18 3.66 -2.02
C ILE A 52 -6.99 5.07 -2.50
N GLU A 53 -7.64 6.01 -1.82
CA GLU A 53 -7.46 7.42 -2.07
C GLU A 53 -7.01 8.08 -0.79
N GLY A 54 -5.84 8.69 -0.82
CA GLY A 54 -5.32 9.40 0.35
C GLY A 54 -3.88 9.03 0.62
N ASP A 55 -3.51 9.06 1.89
CA ASP A 55 -2.14 8.84 2.29
C ASP A 55 -1.96 7.45 2.87
N ILE A 56 -0.86 6.81 2.50
CA ILE A 56 -0.55 5.47 2.98
C ILE A 56 0.86 5.50 3.57
N LYS A 57 1.00 4.94 4.76
CA LYS A 57 2.30 4.85 5.40
C LYS A 57 2.46 3.42 5.93
N VAL A 58 3.39 2.68 5.34
CA VAL A 58 3.55 1.25 5.67
C VAL A 58 5.03 0.90 5.60
N ASN A 59 5.37 -0.29 6.06
CA ASN A 59 6.73 -0.79 5.90
C ASN A 59 6.97 -1.37 4.52
N SER A 60 6.08 -2.23 4.08
CA SER A 60 6.18 -2.85 2.77
C SER A 60 4.82 -2.88 2.14
N ALA A 61 4.79 -2.85 0.83
CA ALA A 61 3.52 -2.86 0.13
C ALA A 61 3.62 -3.62 -1.19
N THR A 62 2.58 -4.35 -1.50
CA THR A 62 2.42 -4.98 -2.79
C THR A 62 1.09 -4.50 -3.34
N ILE A 63 1.11 -3.93 -4.52
CA ILE A 63 -0.05 -3.27 -5.06
C ILE A 63 -0.43 -3.92 -6.37
N ALA A 64 -1.64 -4.44 -6.43
CA ALA A 64 -2.21 -4.95 -7.66
C ALA A 64 -3.45 -4.18 -8.07
N GLY A 65 -3.88 -3.22 -7.26
CA GLY A 65 -5.06 -2.41 -7.54
C GLY A 65 -4.71 -0.97 -7.85
N LYS A 66 -5.55 -0.06 -7.42
CA LYS A 66 -5.39 1.34 -7.73
C LYS A 66 -5.13 2.15 -6.48
N ILE A 67 -4.22 3.09 -6.57
CA ILE A 67 -3.94 4.02 -5.49
C ILE A 67 -3.84 5.41 -6.06
N ASN A 68 -4.51 6.33 -5.39
CA ASN A 68 -4.47 7.73 -5.77
C ASN A 68 -4.12 8.54 -4.52
N GLY A 69 -2.93 9.12 -4.50
CA GLY A 69 -2.49 9.91 -3.36
C GLY A 69 -1.03 9.70 -3.08
N ASN A 70 -0.67 9.74 -1.81
CA ASN A 70 0.72 9.65 -1.40
C ASN A 70 0.99 8.33 -0.71
N MET A 71 2.15 7.75 -0.97
CA MET A 71 2.56 6.54 -0.29
C MET A 71 3.94 6.73 0.30
N ASP A 72 4.07 6.36 1.56
CA ASP A 72 5.35 6.36 2.25
C ASP A 72 5.62 4.94 2.69
N CYS A 73 6.61 4.31 2.07
CA CYS A 73 6.94 2.93 2.33
C CYS A 73 8.36 2.89 2.83
N SER A 74 8.58 2.38 4.04
CA SER A 74 9.90 2.46 4.61
C SER A 74 10.84 1.38 4.12
N GLU A 75 10.34 0.36 3.44
CA GLU A 75 11.19 -0.70 2.94
C GLU A 75 11.00 -0.91 1.45
N LYS A 76 10.01 -1.69 1.06
CA LYS A 76 9.91 -2.11 -0.32
C LYS A 76 8.49 -1.93 -0.82
N LEU A 77 8.37 -1.40 -2.01
CA LEU A 77 7.09 -1.24 -2.69
C LEU A 77 7.13 -1.98 -4.02
N VAL A 78 6.14 -2.84 -4.23
CA VAL A 78 6.03 -3.60 -5.47
C VAL A 78 4.73 -3.21 -6.16
N LEU A 79 4.83 -2.80 -7.41
CA LEU A 79 3.67 -2.55 -8.27
C LEU A 79 3.57 -3.70 -9.24
N GLU A 80 2.53 -4.50 -9.07
CA GLU A 80 2.33 -5.65 -9.95
C GLU A 80 1.74 -5.22 -11.26
N SER A 81 1.62 -6.15 -12.18
CA SER A 81 1.31 -5.82 -13.56
C SER A 81 -0.06 -5.17 -13.73
N ASN A 82 -0.96 -5.33 -12.78
CA ASN A 82 -2.27 -4.70 -12.85
C ASN A 82 -2.37 -3.42 -12.04
N ALA A 83 -1.29 -3.02 -11.40
CA ALA A 83 -1.33 -1.89 -10.49
C ALA A 83 -1.42 -0.57 -11.23
N GLN A 84 -2.10 0.37 -10.63
CA GLN A 84 -2.13 1.75 -11.10
C GLN A 84 -1.89 2.65 -9.90
N PHE A 85 -0.88 3.47 -10.00
CA PHE A 85 -0.55 4.38 -8.93
C PHE A 85 -0.48 5.79 -9.50
N ILE A 86 -1.24 6.67 -8.91
CA ILE A 86 -1.24 8.07 -9.30
C ILE A 86 -0.93 8.90 -8.07
N GLY A 87 0.16 9.65 -8.10
CA GLY A 87 0.54 10.50 -6.99
C GLY A 87 2.01 10.38 -6.68
N ASN A 88 2.35 10.46 -5.39
CA ASN A 88 3.74 10.48 -4.96
C ASN A 88 4.08 9.24 -4.17
N ILE A 89 5.28 8.71 -4.43
CA ILE A 89 5.79 7.55 -3.72
C ILE A 89 7.10 7.93 -3.06
N LYS A 90 7.27 7.50 -1.82
CA LYS A 90 8.52 7.61 -1.12
C LYS A 90 8.85 6.24 -0.55
N THR A 91 9.95 5.64 -0.99
CA THR A 91 10.28 4.28 -0.62
C THR A 91 11.77 4.05 -0.74
N LYS A 92 12.28 3.02 -0.06
CA LYS A 92 13.66 2.61 -0.22
C LYS A 92 13.87 1.81 -1.48
N GLN A 93 12.97 0.90 -1.77
CA GLN A 93 13.07 0.03 -2.94
C GLN A 93 11.78 0.05 -3.68
N LEU A 94 11.85 0.14 -4.98
CA LEU A 94 10.67 0.16 -5.82
C LEU A 94 10.83 -0.86 -6.93
N VAL A 95 9.84 -1.74 -7.05
CA VAL A 95 9.77 -2.72 -8.12
C VAL A 95 8.50 -2.46 -8.91
N ILE A 96 8.64 -2.27 -10.20
CA ILE A 96 7.49 -2.06 -11.07
C ILE A 96 7.51 -3.15 -12.13
N GLU A 97 6.47 -3.97 -12.14
CA GLU A 97 6.37 -5.04 -13.12
C GLU A 97 5.82 -4.52 -14.42
N SER A 98 6.06 -5.27 -15.49
CA SER A 98 5.52 -4.92 -16.80
C SER A 98 4.01 -4.83 -16.74
N GLY A 99 3.47 -3.76 -17.30
CA GLY A 99 2.04 -3.56 -17.30
C GLY A 99 1.55 -2.65 -16.20
N ALA A 100 2.34 -2.43 -15.17
CA ALA A 100 1.95 -1.51 -14.12
C ALA A 100 2.02 -0.07 -14.62
N ILE A 101 1.17 0.77 -14.06
CA ILE A 101 1.10 2.16 -14.46
C ILE A 101 1.44 3.02 -13.25
N PHE A 102 2.37 3.93 -13.43
CA PHE A 102 2.74 4.86 -12.38
C PHE A 102 2.78 6.25 -12.98
N GLN A 103 2.00 7.16 -12.40
CA GLN A 103 1.98 8.54 -12.82
C GLN A 103 2.21 9.41 -11.61
N GLY A 104 3.22 10.26 -11.67
CA GLY A 104 3.54 11.15 -10.58
C GLY A 104 5.01 11.13 -10.27
N ASN A 105 5.34 11.31 -8.99
CA ASN A 105 6.71 11.40 -8.56
C ASN A 105 7.08 10.25 -7.65
N CYS A 106 8.30 9.78 -7.81
CA CYS A 106 8.84 8.73 -6.95
C CYS A 106 10.12 9.23 -6.33
N GLU A 107 10.17 9.18 -5.01
CA GLU A 107 11.35 9.59 -4.29
C GLU A 107 11.88 8.37 -3.55
N MET A 108 13.13 8.02 -3.79
CA MET A 108 13.74 6.90 -3.12
C MET A 108 14.64 7.43 -2.03
N THR A 109 14.39 6.95 -0.83
CA THR A 109 15.04 7.53 0.33
C THR A 109 16.22 6.73 0.83
N PHE A 110 16.63 5.66 0.16
CA PHE A 110 17.79 4.93 0.59
C PHE A 110 19.02 5.75 0.33
N SER A 111 19.87 5.75 1.16
CA SER A 111 21.06 6.44 0.91
C SER A 111 22.11 5.56 0.36
N ASN A 112 22.31 5.22 0.16
CA ASN A 112 23.18 4.75 -0.17
C ASN A 112 23.58 4.69 -1.07
N LYS A 113 23.72 4.75 -1.32
CA LYS A 113 24.03 4.73 -1.93
C LYS A 113 24.50 4.37 -2.59
N THR A 114 24.86 4.15 -2.83
CA THR A 114 25.24 3.88 -3.33
C THR A 114 25.69 3.63 -3.87
N VAL A 115 25.98 3.65 -4.13
CA VAL A 115 26.34 3.54 -4.35
C VAL A 115 26.62 3.33 -4.41
#